data_82000f9198440b570f8d71e30efffb32
#
_entry.id   82000f9198440b570f8d71e30efffb32
#
_cell.length_a   1.000
_cell.length_b   1.000
_cell.length_c   1.000
_cell.angle_alpha   90.00
_cell.angle_beta   90.00
_cell.angle_gamma   90.00
#
_symmetry.space_group_name_H-M   'P 1'
#
loop_
_entity.id
_entity.type
_entity.pdbx_description
1 polymer ?
#
loop_
_entity_poly.entity_id
_entity_poly.type
_entity_poly.pdbx_seq_one_letter_code
_entity_poly.pdbx_strand_id
1 'polypeptide(L)'
;MVEQKKIAVAGATGRLGRHVVDVLVERGYDVVAFSRADGVDIETGAGLDEALTGVDIVIDASSTPSADQQVATEFFTASARNLHAAGERAGVERLVVVSIIGIDGSLAGYNAAKLAHEQELLKGALPVQILRAAQFHELVEVMVGWGTQGSVAYVAGMRTQLVAARTVAEALVDLAANPIAAEDIPFPEIAGPQPETMAGAAAVLVETRGDALQIIETSDSANPDREQFESGTLLPSPHATLAGPSFAEWVAAAL
;
A
#
# COMPACT_ATOMS: atom_id res chain seq x y z
N MET A 1 15.66 28.14 12.54
CA MET A 1 15.31 26.73 12.73
C MET A 1 14.25 26.43 11.68
N VAL A 2 14.41 25.41 10.87
CA VAL A 2 13.32 24.95 9.99
C VAL A 2 12.25 24.39 10.91
N GLU A 3 11.05 24.92 10.82
CA GLU A 3 9.91 24.43 11.61
C GLU A 3 9.69 22.96 11.24
N GLN A 4 9.70 22.10 12.26
CA GLN A 4 9.58 20.66 12.05
C GLN A 4 8.11 20.36 11.65
N LYS A 5 7.91 19.75 10.49
CA LYS A 5 6.58 19.39 9.99
C LYS A 5 5.90 18.37 10.89
N LYS A 6 4.63 18.59 11.18
CA LYS A 6 3.75 17.66 11.87
C LYS A 6 3.04 16.78 10.87
N ILE A 7 3.24 15.46 10.96
CA ILE A 7 2.76 14.51 9.97
C ILE A 7 1.74 13.57 10.59
N ALA A 8 0.55 13.50 10.01
CA ALA A 8 -0.47 12.55 10.40
C ALA A 8 -0.37 11.27 9.56
N VAL A 9 -0.65 10.12 10.20
CA VAL A 9 -0.70 8.81 9.55
C VAL A 9 -2.09 8.22 9.72
N ALA A 10 -2.85 8.15 8.63
CA ALA A 10 -4.12 7.44 8.57
C ALA A 10 -3.86 5.94 8.40
N GLY A 11 -4.59 5.11 9.15
CA GLY A 11 -4.37 3.67 9.16
C GLY A 11 -3.11 3.24 9.91
N ALA A 12 -2.70 4.01 10.93
CA ALA A 12 -1.47 3.85 11.70
C ALA A 12 -1.25 2.45 12.30
N THR A 13 -2.32 1.74 12.64
CA THR A 13 -2.27 0.36 13.19
C THR A 13 -2.20 -0.73 12.13
N GLY A 14 -2.30 -0.35 10.86
CA GLY A 14 -2.26 -1.27 9.72
C GLY A 14 -0.87 -1.84 9.43
N ARG A 15 -0.81 -2.79 8.48
CA ARG A 15 0.43 -3.46 8.06
C ARG A 15 1.50 -2.48 7.59
N LEU A 16 1.14 -1.49 6.79
CA LEU A 16 2.03 -0.43 6.32
C LEU A 16 2.13 0.72 7.34
N GLY A 17 0.99 1.17 7.87
CA GLY A 17 0.91 2.38 8.70
C GLY A 17 1.80 2.34 9.94
N ARG A 18 1.90 1.18 10.62
CA ARG A 18 2.82 1.02 11.76
C ARG A 18 4.28 1.31 11.38
N HIS A 19 4.73 0.84 10.22
CA HIS A 19 6.08 1.12 9.74
C HIS A 19 6.27 2.59 9.35
N VAL A 20 5.23 3.25 8.82
CA VAL A 20 5.27 4.69 8.54
C VAL A 20 5.45 5.47 9.84
N VAL A 21 4.68 5.12 10.89
CA VAL A 21 4.83 5.73 12.22
C VAL A 21 6.24 5.51 12.78
N ASP A 22 6.74 4.28 12.72
CA ASP A 22 8.09 3.94 13.21
C ASP A 22 9.16 4.77 12.49
N VAL A 23 9.12 4.86 11.16
CA VAL A 23 10.07 5.65 10.35
C VAL A 23 10.02 7.13 10.70
N LEU A 24 8.81 7.68 10.85
CA LEU A 24 8.64 9.09 11.21
C LEU A 24 9.23 9.39 12.59
N VAL A 25 8.96 8.54 13.58
CA VAL A 25 9.49 8.66 14.95
C VAL A 25 11.02 8.53 14.96
N GLU A 26 11.58 7.54 14.27
CA GLU A 26 13.03 7.33 14.13
C GLU A 26 13.74 8.55 13.50
N ARG A 27 13.06 9.23 12.57
CA ARG A 27 13.59 10.43 11.91
C ARG A 27 13.29 11.72 12.68
N GLY A 28 12.62 11.64 13.83
CA GLY A 28 12.34 12.75 14.75
C GLY A 28 11.21 13.68 14.33
N TYR A 29 10.29 13.25 13.46
CA TYR A 29 9.09 14.03 13.11
C TYR A 29 8.09 14.10 14.27
N ASP A 30 7.26 15.17 14.29
CA ASP A 30 6.06 15.24 15.14
C ASP A 30 4.95 14.42 14.45
N VAL A 31 4.45 13.36 15.13
CA VAL A 31 3.58 12.35 14.51
C VAL A 31 2.22 12.32 15.18
N VAL A 32 1.16 12.39 14.37
CA VAL A 32 -0.22 12.10 14.78
C VAL A 32 -0.62 10.76 14.15
N ALA A 33 -0.58 9.69 14.93
CA ALA A 33 -1.01 8.37 14.49
C ALA A 33 -2.49 8.16 14.82
N PHE A 34 -3.32 7.79 13.83
CA PHE A 34 -4.73 7.52 14.11
C PHE A 34 -5.28 6.34 13.31
N SER A 35 -6.28 5.72 13.90
CA SER A 35 -7.04 4.60 13.34
C SER A 35 -8.46 4.58 13.93
N ARG A 36 -9.28 3.64 13.47
CA ARG A 36 -10.62 3.44 14.06
C ARG A 36 -10.59 3.09 15.55
N ALA A 37 -9.50 2.44 16.02
CA ALA A 37 -9.32 2.14 17.44
C ALA A 37 -9.19 3.41 18.30
N ASP A 38 -8.73 4.50 17.69
CA ASP A 38 -8.56 5.80 18.35
C ASP A 38 -9.79 6.70 18.17
N GLY A 39 -10.88 6.18 17.61
CA GLY A 39 -12.11 6.90 17.34
C GLY A 39 -12.09 7.78 16.09
N VAL A 40 -11.07 7.64 15.24
CA VAL A 40 -10.96 8.38 13.98
C VAL A 40 -11.26 7.44 12.81
N ASP A 41 -12.33 7.73 12.11
CA ASP A 41 -12.78 6.91 10.97
C ASP A 41 -12.75 7.74 9.68
N ILE A 42 -11.82 7.39 8.78
CA ILE A 42 -11.64 8.10 7.51
C ILE A 42 -12.78 7.83 6.52
N GLU A 43 -13.49 6.70 6.63
CA GLU A 43 -14.62 6.35 5.76
C GLU A 43 -15.84 7.22 6.05
N THR A 44 -16.12 7.46 7.35
CA THR A 44 -17.25 8.30 7.77
C THR A 44 -16.87 9.75 8.00
N GLY A 45 -15.58 10.06 8.13
CA GLY A 45 -15.06 11.38 8.49
C GLY A 45 -15.08 11.67 9.99
N ALA A 46 -15.55 10.73 10.82
CA ALA A 46 -15.65 10.95 12.27
C ALA A 46 -14.26 11.15 12.90
N GLY A 47 -14.11 12.20 13.71
CA GLY A 47 -12.86 12.52 14.43
C GLY A 47 -11.75 13.15 13.59
N LEU A 48 -11.90 13.27 12.26
CA LEU A 48 -10.83 13.79 11.39
C LEU A 48 -10.50 15.26 11.67
N ASP A 49 -11.49 16.11 11.92
CA ASP A 49 -11.24 17.54 12.16
C ASP A 49 -10.36 17.77 13.38
N GLU A 50 -10.57 17.00 14.43
CA GLU A 50 -9.75 17.06 15.66
C GLU A 50 -8.35 16.48 15.42
N ALA A 51 -8.28 15.30 14.77
CA ALA A 51 -7.03 14.61 14.50
C ALA A 51 -6.09 15.40 13.58
N LEU A 52 -6.63 16.21 12.66
CA LEU A 52 -5.84 16.99 11.71
C LEU A 52 -5.51 18.41 12.18
N THR A 53 -5.91 18.79 13.42
CA THR A 53 -5.59 20.13 13.95
C THR A 53 -4.08 20.35 14.04
N GLY A 54 -3.60 21.36 13.28
CA GLY A 54 -2.18 21.73 13.22
C GLY A 54 -1.28 20.73 12.52
N VAL A 55 -1.84 19.81 11.72
CA VAL A 55 -1.11 18.86 10.87
C VAL A 55 -0.74 19.53 9.55
N ASP A 56 0.51 19.39 9.14
CA ASP A 56 1.01 19.89 7.85
C ASP A 56 0.80 18.91 6.71
N ILE A 57 1.02 17.62 6.95
CA ILE A 57 1.02 16.57 5.91
C ILE A 57 0.25 15.35 6.41
N VAL A 58 -0.54 14.72 5.56
CA VAL A 58 -1.18 13.43 5.86
C VAL A 58 -0.58 12.35 4.99
N ILE A 59 -0.11 11.26 5.60
CA ILE A 59 0.23 10.02 4.90
C ILE A 59 -0.94 9.05 5.07
N ASP A 60 -1.59 8.70 3.96
CA ASP A 60 -2.65 7.69 3.96
C ASP A 60 -2.08 6.30 3.62
N ALA A 61 -1.94 5.49 4.67
CA ALA A 61 -1.58 4.08 4.63
C ALA A 61 -2.77 3.16 4.94
N SER A 62 -3.98 3.68 4.81
CA SER A 62 -5.21 2.97 5.13
C SER A 62 -5.56 1.90 4.10
N SER A 63 -6.31 0.89 4.54
CA SER A 63 -6.79 -0.20 3.71
C SER A 63 -8.06 -0.79 4.29
N THR A 64 -8.79 -1.52 3.44
CA THR A 64 -9.91 -2.36 3.85
C THR A 64 -9.55 -3.84 3.71
N PRO A 65 -10.01 -4.72 4.62
CA PRO A 65 -9.81 -6.16 4.48
C PRO A 65 -10.75 -6.80 3.43
N SER A 66 -11.71 -6.03 2.90
CA SER A 66 -12.68 -6.55 1.94
C SER A 66 -12.05 -6.80 0.59
N ALA A 67 -12.24 -8.01 0.05
CA ALA A 67 -11.93 -8.36 -1.33
C ALA A 67 -13.08 -8.00 -2.30
N ASP A 68 -14.26 -7.66 -1.77
CA ASP A 68 -15.39 -7.19 -2.59
C ASP A 68 -15.08 -5.82 -3.17
N GLN A 69 -15.19 -5.73 -4.51
CA GLN A 69 -14.85 -4.51 -5.26
C GLN A 69 -15.72 -3.32 -4.85
N GLN A 70 -17.02 -3.52 -4.68
CA GLN A 70 -17.93 -2.43 -4.35
C GLN A 70 -17.62 -1.87 -2.97
N VAL A 71 -17.51 -2.74 -1.97
CA VAL A 71 -17.18 -2.35 -0.59
C VAL A 71 -15.82 -1.64 -0.52
N ALA A 72 -14.81 -2.17 -1.22
CA ALA A 72 -13.50 -1.55 -1.27
C ALA A 72 -13.52 -0.19 -1.99
N THR A 73 -14.28 -0.07 -3.08
CA THR A 73 -14.42 1.20 -3.81
C THR A 73 -15.12 2.26 -2.96
N GLU A 74 -16.20 1.90 -2.28
CA GLU A 74 -16.93 2.79 -1.36
C GLU A 74 -16.02 3.29 -0.25
N PHE A 75 -15.28 2.40 0.41
CA PHE A 75 -14.29 2.75 1.42
C PHE A 75 -13.25 3.75 0.89
N PHE A 76 -12.56 3.41 -0.19
CA PHE A 76 -11.46 4.22 -0.71
C PHE A 76 -11.91 5.58 -1.23
N THR A 77 -13.03 5.65 -1.92
CA THR A 77 -13.54 6.93 -2.45
C THR A 77 -14.12 7.81 -1.36
N ALA A 78 -14.77 7.24 -0.34
CA ALA A 78 -15.22 8.00 0.83
C ALA A 78 -14.03 8.54 1.64
N SER A 79 -13.02 7.70 1.89
CA SER A 79 -11.80 8.10 2.59
C SER A 79 -11.08 9.26 1.89
N ALA A 80 -10.92 9.19 0.57
CA ALA A 80 -10.30 10.24 -0.22
C ALA A 80 -11.04 11.58 -0.05
N ARG A 81 -12.39 11.59 -0.21
CA ARG A 81 -13.20 12.80 -0.04
C ARG A 81 -13.09 13.38 1.37
N ASN A 82 -13.17 12.52 2.39
CA ASN A 82 -13.14 12.97 3.79
C ASN A 82 -11.76 13.52 4.17
N LEU A 83 -10.66 12.89 3.72
CA LEU A 83 -9.30 13.39 3.93
C LEU A 83 -9.07 14.73 3.25
N HIS A 84 -9.55 14.93 2.01
CA HIS A 84 -9.50 16.24 1.36
C HIS A 84 -10.30 17.30 2.13
N ALA A 85 -11.56 17.00 2.45
CA ALA A 85 -12.43 17.96 3.12
C ALA A 85 -11.94 18.36 4.52
N ALA A 86 -11.51 17.40 5.33
CA ALA A 86 -10.97 17.68 6.67
C ALA A 86 -9.58 18.34 6.59
N GLY A 87 -8.73 17.89 5.70
CA GLY A 87 -7.40 18.47 5.51
C GLY A 87 -7.45 19.92 5.01
N GLU A 88 -8.38 20.25 4.08
CA GLU A 88 -8.60 21.62 3.63
C GLU A 88 -9.02 22.53 4.78
N ARG A 89 -9.96 22.08 5.64
CA ARG A 89 -10.37 22.83 6.84
C ARG A 89 -9.24 23.01 7.84
N ALA A 90 -8.37 22.01 7.98
CA ALA A 90 -7.25 22.05 8.91
C ALA A 90 -6.02 22.80 8.37
N GLY A 91 -6.00 23.15 7.07
CA GLY A 91 -4.85 23.79 6.41
C GLY A 91 -3.70 22.84 6.09
N VAL A 92 -4.00 21.54 5.90
CA VAL A 92 -3.03 20.53 5.45
C VAL A 92 -2.45 20.93 4.09
N GLU A 93 -1.14 20.85 3.95
CA GLU A 93 -0.44 21.26 2.71
C GLU A 93 -0.61 20.24 1.59
N ARG A 94 -0.64 18.92 1.91
CA ARG A 94 -0.76 17.83 0.94
C ARG A 94 -1.09 16.49 1.56
N LEU A 95 -1.55 15.59 0.72
CA LEU A 95 -1.71 14.16 1.01
C LEU A 95 -0.59 13.36 0.33
N VAL A 96 -0.09 12.33 1.00
CA VAL A 96 0.84 11.34 0.44
C VAL A 96 0.17 9.98 0.59
N VAL A 97 0.01 9.25 -0.50
CA VAL A 97 -0.85 8.05 -0.52
C VAL A 97 -0.13 6.89 -1.19
N VAL A 98 -0.25 5.69 -0.61
CA VAL A 98 0.23 4.47 -1.26
C VAL A 98 -0.81 3.92 -2.25
N SER A 99 -0.33 3.50 -3.42
CA SER A 99 -1.11 2.77 -4.40
C SER A 99 -0.33 1.56 -4.93
N ILE A 100 -0.74 1.01 -6.07
CA ILE A 100 -0.20 -0.25 -6.59
C ILE A 100 0.36 -0.02 -8.01
N ILE A 101 1.49 -0.66 -8.34
CA ILE A 101 2.08 -0.66 -9.68
C ILE A 101 1.17 -1.43 -10.64
N GLY A 102 0.99 -0.88 -11.85
CA GLY A 102 0.39 -1.57 -12.98
C GLY A 102 -1.13 -1.69 -12.96
N ILE A 103 -1.85 -0.93 -12.12
CA ILE A 103 -3.32 -1.05 -11.99
C ILE A 103 -4.15 -0.21 -12.98
N ASP A 104 -3.53 0.51 -13.90
CA ASP A 104 -4.23 1.44 -14.80
C ASP A 104 -5.35 0.81 -15.63
N GLY A 105 -5.24 -0.49 -15.92
CA GLY A 105 -6.24 -1.27 -16.67
C GLY A 105 -7.08 -2.20 -15.81
N SER A 106 -7.01 -2.14 -14.49
CA SER A 106 -7.73 -3.07 -13.61
C SER A 106 -9.24 -2.91 -13.71
N LEU A 107 -9.93 -4.02 -13.94
CA LEU A 107 -11.37 -4.09 -14.15
C LEU A 107 -12.12 -4.62 -12.93
N ALA A 108 -11.45 -5.35 -12.05
CA ALA A 108 -12.08 -6.08 -10.96
C ALA A 108 -11.32 -6.00 -9.63
N GLY A 109 -12.05 -6.33 -8.57
CA GLY A 109 -11.52 -6.56 -7.23
C GLY A 109 -10.85 -5.34 -6.60
N TYR A 110 -9.88 -5.63 -5.75
CA TYR A 110 -9.16 -4.63 -4.96
C TYR A 110 -8.36 -3.63 -5.82
N ASN A 111 -7.75 -4.09 -6.92
CA ASN A 111 -6.97 -3.22 -7.80
C ASN A 111 -7.84 -2.18 -8.52
N ALA A 112 -9.03 -2.57 -8.98
CA ALA A 112 -10.00 -1.63 -9.55
C ALA A 112 -10.47 -0.60 -8.51
N ALA A 113 -10.68 -1.02 -7.26
CA ALA A 113 -11.01 -0.11 -6.16
C ALA A 113 -9.86 0.87 -5.84
N LYS A 114 -8.61 0.42 -5.89
CA LYS A 114 -7.43 1.29 -5.73
C LYS A 114 -7.27 2.27 -6.90
N LEU A 115 -7.58 1.85 -8.12
CA LEU A 115 -7.61 2.77 -9.27
C LEU A 115 -8.69 3.85 -9.08
N ALA A 116 -9.88 3.49 -8.61
CA ALA A 116 -10.93 4.44 -8.27
C ALA A 116 -10.50 5.40 -7.14
N HIS A 117 -9.73 4.91 -6.16
CA HIS A 117 -9.10 5.73 -5.11
C HIS A 117 -8.18 6.81 -5.70
N GLU A 118 -7.23 6.42 -6.56
CA GLU A 118 -6.34 7.37 -7.22
C GLU A 118 -7.13 8.45 -7.97
N GLN A 119 -8.14 8.02 -8.73
CA GLN A 119 -8.98 8.94 -9.50
C GLN A 119 -9.77 9.91 -8.61
N GLU A 120 -10.23 9.47 -7.45
CA GLU A 120 -10.94 10.34 -6.51
C GLU A 120 -10.00 11.31 -5.80
N LEU A 121 -8.83 10.85 -5.37
CA LEU A 121 -7.78 11.69 -4.78
C LEU A 121 -7.38 12.85 -5.70
N LEU A 122 -7.20 12.59 -6.98
CA LEU A 122 -6.78 13.59 -7.97
C LEU A 122 -7.86 14.64 -8.28
N LYS A 123 -9.12 14.45 -7.86
CA LYS A 123 -10.20 15.43 -7.99
C LYS A 123 -10.28 16.40 -6.82
N GLY A 124 -9.64 16.07 -5.69
CA GLY A 124 -9.73 16.84 -4.47
C GLY A 124 -8.95 18.17 -4.51
N ALA A 125 -9.18 19.02 -3.50
CA ALA A 125 -8.60 20.36 -3.45
C ALA A 125 -7.12 20.37 -3.01
N LEU A 126 -6.71 19.41 -2.18
CA LEU A 126 -5.33 19.35 -1.69
C LEU A 126 -4.39 18.73 -2.75
N PRO A 127 -3.14 19.20 -2.82
CA PRO A 127 -2.10 18.52 -3.59
C PRO A 127 -1.92 17.07 -3.11
N VAL A 128 -1.79 16.13 -4.04
CA VAL A 128 -1.63 14.70 -3.75
C VAL A 128 -0.32 14.19 -4.35
N GLN A 129 0.41 13.40 -3.57
CA GLN A 129 1.54 12.59 -4.01
C GLN A 129 1.17 11.11 -3.89
N ILE A 130 1.13 10.39 -5.00
CA ILE A 130 0.80 8.96 -5.01
C ILE A 130 2.09 8.17 -5.25
N LEU A 131 2.45 7.29 -4.32
CA LEU A 131 3.51 6.32 -4.47
C LEU A 131 2.90 4.98 -4.86
N ARG A 132 3.18 4.48 -6.06
CA ARG A 132 2.79 3.14 -6.46
C ARG A 132 3.84 2.12 -5.99
N ALA A 133 3.42 1.18 -5.18
CA ALA A 133 4.26 0.11 -4.65
C ALA A 133 3.95 -1.22 -5.35
N ALA A 134 4.96 -2.08 -5.47
CA ALA A 134 4.75 -3.48 -5.79
C ALA A 134 4.04 -4.20 -4.61
N GLN A 135 3.62 -5.44 -4.83
CA GLN A 135 2.99 -6.25 -3.78
C GLN A 135 3.95 -6.45 -2.61
N PHE A 136 3.40 -6.39 -1.38
CA PHE A 136 4.21 -6.49 -0.18
C PHE A 136 4.65 -7.92 0.10
N HIS A 137 5.84 -8.11 0.66
CA HIS A 137 6.32 -9.39 1.18
C HIS A 137 5.28 -10.03 2.12
N GLU A 138 4.68 -9.24 2.98
CA GLU A 138 3.67 -9.66 3.95
C GLU A 138 2.36 -10.17 3.32
N LEU A 139 2.13 -9.89 2.02
CA LEU A 139 0.97 -10.41 1.29
C LEU A 139 1.11 -11.90 0.98
N VAL A 140 2.34 -12.42 0.83
CA VAL A 140 2.58 -13.81 0.46
C VAL A 140 1.94 -14.77 1.48
N GLU A 141 2.12 -14.51 2.78
CA GLU A 141 1.49 -15.31 3.84
C GLU A 141 -0.05 -15.27 3.78
N VAL A 142 -0.60 -14.11 3.48
CA VAL A 142 -2.05 -13.94 3.35
C VAL A 142 -2.58 -14.76 2.17
N MET A 143 -1.90 -14.72 1.02
CA MET A 143 -2.27 -15.49 -0.17
C MET A 143 -2.18 -17.00 0.06
N VAL A 144 -1.13 -17.45 0.75
CA VAL A 144 -1.02 -18.86 1.18
C VAL A 144 -2.18 -19.24 2.09
N GLY A 145 -2.48 -18.41 3.09
CA GLY A 145 -3.59 -18.65 4.02
C GLY A 145 -4.94 -18.77 3.32
N TRP A 146 -5.24 -17.86 2.38
CA TRP A 146 -6.49 -17.90 1.62
C TRP A 146 -6.62 -19.10 0.71
N GLY A 147 -5.50 -19.54 0.10
CA GLY A 147 -5.49 -20.66 -0.83
C GLY A 147 -5.37 -22.04 -0.18
N THR A 148 -5.15 -22.12 1.15
CA THR A 148 -4.89 -23.38 1.84
C THR A 148 -6.12 -24.28 1.96
N GLN A 149 -6.01 -25.50 1.44
CA GLN A 149 -7.00 -26.57 1.54
C GLN A 149 -6.30 -27.86 1.93
N GLY A 150 -6.39 -28.23 3.20
CA GLY A 150 -5.65 -29.37 3.75
C GLY A 150 -4.13 -29.20 3.68
N SER A 151 -3.43 -30.04 2.94
CA SER A 151 -1.98 -30.00 2.75
C SER A 151 -1.54 -29.27 1.48
N VAL A 152 -2.45 -28.56 0.81
CA VAL A 152 -2.16 -27.84 -0.44
C VAL A 152 -2.60 -26.40 -0.31
N ALA A 153 -1.78 -25.45 -0.79
CA ALA A 153 -2.17 -24.07 -0.97
C ALA A 153 -2.18 -23.73 -2.47
N TYR A 154 -3.32 -23.26 -2.95
CA TYR A 154 -3.55 -22.79 -4.30
C TYR A 154 -3.24 -21.29 -4.35
N VAL A 155 -2.20 -20.89 -5.07
CA VAL A 155 -1.75 -19.51 -5.14
C VAL A 155 -1.92 -18.98 -6.56
N ALA A 156 -2.52 -17.81 -6.69
CA ALA A 156 -2.76 -17.21 -8.00
C ALA A 156 -1.45 -16.96 -8.76
N GLY A 157 -1.44 -17.27 -10.05
CA GLY A 157 -0.37 -16.94 -10.97
C GLY A 157 -0.23 -15.42 -11.08
N MET A 158 0.79 -14.86 -10.44
CA MET A 158 1.04 -13.43 -10.43
C MET A 158 2.55 -13.18 -10.57
N ARG A 159 2.92 -12.42 -11.59
CA ARG A 159 4.28 -11.92 -11.76
C ARG A 159 4.39 -10.57 -11.08
N THR A 160 5.30 -10.44 -10.15
CA THR A 160 5.47 -9.26 -9.30
C THR A 160 6.95 -9.02 -8.99
N GLN A 161 7.25 -7.95 -8.30
CA GLN A 161 8.59 -7.64 -7.77
C GLN A 161 8.43 -7.20 -6.32
N LEU A 162 8.22 -8.19 -5.45
CA LEU A 162 7.82 -8.03 -4.06
C LEU A 162 8.73 -7.07 -3.27
N VAL A 163 8.14 -6.25 -2.42
CA VAL A 163 8.82 -5.24 -1.60
C VAL A 163 8.36 -5.32 -0.14
N ALA A 164 9.29 -5.12 0.83
CA ALA A 164 8.91 -5.09 2.24
C ALA A 164 8.08 -3.83 2.56
N ALA A 165 7.03 -3.98 3.39
CA ALA A 165 6.22 -2.84 3.82
C ALA A 165 7.06 -1.74 4.52
N ARG A 166 8.12 -2.12 5.23
CA ARG A 166 9.06 -1.18 5.84
C ARG A 166 9.77 -0.30 4.79
N THR A 167 10.22 -0.90 3.68
CA THR A 167 10.86 -0.17 2.57
C THR A 167 9.90 0.83 1.91
N VAL A 168 8.63 0.42 1.74
CA VAL A 168 7.59 1.32 1.22
C VAL A 168 7.30 2.47 2.20
N ALA A 169 7.30 2.19 3.51
CA ALA A 169 7.12 3.23 4.53
C ALA A 169 8.25 4.28 4.48
N GLU A 170 9.49 3.85 4.30
CA GLU A 170 10.64 4.74 4.13
C GLU A 170 10.46 5.66 2.91
N ALA A 171 10.05 5.09 1.76
CA ALA A 171 9.79 5.84 0.54
C ALA A 171 8.61 6.82 0.68
N LEU A 172 7.53 6.46 1.39
CA LEU A 172 6.41 7.37 1.68
C LEU A 172 6.85 8.56 2.54
N VAL A 173 7.68 8.32 3.55
CA VAL A 173 8.21 9.39 4.40
C VAL A 173 9.18 10.29 3.62
N ASP A 174 10.01 9.71 2.75
CA ASP A 174 10.87 10.49 1.85
C ASP A 174 10.06 11.38 0.90
N LEU A 175 8.98 10.86 0.33
CA LEU A 175 8.06 11.60 -0.54
C LEU A 175 7.29 12.69 0.23
N ALA A 176 6.95 12.43 1.49
CA ALA A 176 6.33 13.43 2.36
C ALA A 176 7.29 14.59 2.66
N ALA A 177 8.56 14.30 2.90
CA ALA A 177 9.59 15.30 3.18
C ALA A 177 10.00 16.08 1.92
N ASN A 178 10.11 15.39 0.78
CA ASN A 178 10.63 15.91 -0.48
C ASN A 178 9.63 15.63 -1.62
N PRO A 179 8.56 16.43 -1.75
CA PRO A 179 7.55 16.18 -2.77
C PRO A 179 8.14 16.34 -4.17
N ILE A 180 7.76 15.42 -5.06
CA ILE A 180 8.15 15.46 -6.48
C ILE A 180 7.22 16.45 -7.19
N ALA A 181 7.77 17.26 -8.10
CA ALA A 181 6.95 18.17 -8.90
C ALA A 181 5.99 17.36 -9.80
N ALA A 182 4.72 17.75 -9.85
CA ALA A 182 3.66 17.02 -10.55
C ALA A 182 3.90 16.86 -12.07
N GLU A 183 4.84 17.63 -12.63
CA GLU A 183 5.14 17.66 -14.07
C GLU A 183 6.20 16.65 -14.49
N ASP A 184 6.91 16.02 -13.55
CA ASP A 184 8.14 15.29 -13.87
C ASP A 184 7.97 13.78 -14.08
N ILE A 185 6.97 13.13 -13.48
CA ILE A 185 6.78 11.68 -13.62
C ILE A 185 5.28 11.34 -13.45
N PRO A 186 4.70 10.36 -14.16
CA PRO A 186 3.34 9.91 -13.87
C PRO A 186 3.33 9.53 -12.41
N PHE A 187 3.49 8.54 -11.79
CA PHE A 187 3.58 8.29 -10.35
C PHE A 187 4.94 7.66 -10.00
N PRO A 188 5.62 8.10 -8.91
CA PRO A 188 6.80 7.39 -8.44
C PRO A 188 6.45 5.96 -8.07
N GLU A 189 7.37 5.05 -8.38
CA GLU A 189 7.21 3.62 -8.13
C GLU A 189 8.30 3.09 -7.20
N ILE A 190 7.93 2.14 -6.32
CA ILE A 190 8.84 1.41 -5.43
C ILE A 190 8.61 -0.09 -5.54
N ALA A 191 9.68 -0.85 -5.76
CA ALA A 191 9.66 -2.31 -5.83
C ALA A 191 10.88 -2.92 -5.15
N GLY A 192 10.85 -4.22 -4.91
CA GLY A 192 12.00 -4.97 -4.41
C GLY A 192 13.09 -5.16 -5.47
N PRO A 193 14.20 -5.83 -5.12
CA PRO A 193 15.38 -5.89 -5.97
C PRO A 193 15.25 -6.76 -7.22
N GLN A 194 14.32 -7.72 -7.26
CA GLN A 194 14.23 -8.69 -8.35
C GLN A 194 12.79 -9.14 -8.64
N PRO A 195 12.48 -9.46 -9.92
CA PRO A 195 11.19 -10.04 -10.27
C PRO A 195 11.00 -11.44 -9.68
N GLU A 196 9.78 -11.73 -9.25
CA GLU A 196 9.37 -13.00 -8.65
C GLU A 196 7.98 -13.39 -9.13
N THR A 197 7.54 -14.61 -8.78
CA THR A 197 6.14 -14.99 -8.87
C THR A 197 5.56 -15.17 -7.45
N MET A 198 4.29 -14.89 -7.28
CA MET A 198 3.64 -15.07 -5.98
C MET A 198 3.74 -16.53 -5.50
N ALA A 199 3.57 -17.49 -6.40
CA ALA A 199 3.71 -18.92 -6.09
C ALA A 199 5.16 -19.30 -5.74
N GLY A 200 6.15 -18.72 -6.42
CA GLY A 200 7.57 -18.92 -6.10
C GLY A 200 7.91 -18.39 -4.71
N ALA A 201 7.45 -17.18 -4.37
CA ALA A 201 7.63 -16.62 -3.04
C ALA A 201 6.90 -17.45 -1.96
N ALA A 202 5.69 -17.92 -2.25
CA ALA A 202 4.97 -18.83 -1.34
C ALA A 202 5.74 -20.14 -1.06
N ALA A 203 6.38 -20.72 -2.09
CA ALA A 203 7.22 -21.90 -1.93
C ALA A 203 8.44 -21.63 -1.02
N VAL A 204 9.12 -20.50 -1.22
CA VAL A 204 10.23 -20.06 -0.34
C VAL A 204 9.75 -19.88 1.10
N LEU A 205 8.59 -19.28 1.33
CA LEU A 205 8.02 -19.10 2.67
C LEU A 205 7.79 -20.43 3.38
N VAL A 206 7.13 -21.36 2.70
CA VAL A 206 6.78 -22.68 3.22
C VAL A 206 8.02 -23.52 3.51
N GLU A 207 8.99 -23.53 2.58
CA GLU A 207 10.27 -24.23 2.75
C GLU A 207 11.05 -23.69 3.95
N THR A 208 11.18 -22.37 4.05
CA THR A 208 11.95 -21.72 5.11
C THR A 208 11.33 -21.97 6.50
N ARG A 209 10.00 -22.05 6.59
CA ARG A 209 9.29 -22.38 7.83
C ARG A 209 9.29 -23.87 8.17
N GLY A 210 9.65 -24.74 7.22
CA GLY A 210 9.54 -26.18 7.37
C GLY A 210 8.08 -26.70 7.39
N ASP A 211 7.15 -25.96 6.78
CA ASP A 211 5.74 -26.34 6.71
C ASP A 211 5.55 -27.47 5.70
N ALA A 212 4.75 -28.48 6.05
CA ALA A 212 4.40 -29.59 5.15
C ALA A 212 3.25 -29.22 4.21
N LEU A 213 3.39 -28.11 3.48
CA LEU A 213 2.36 -27.55 2.61
C LEU A 213 2.88 -27.55 1.15
N GLN A 214 2.10 -28.12 0.23
CA GLN A 214 2.41 -28.07 -1.20
C GLN A 214 1.85 -26.80 -1.81
N ILE A 215 2.69 -26.01 -2.51
CA ILE A 215 2.23 -24.85 -3.26
C ILE A 215 1.90 -25.27 -4.69
N ILE A 216 0.69 -24.89 -5.15
CA ILE A 216 0.22 -25.09 -6.53
C ILE A 216 -0.17 -23.73 -7.08
N GLU A 217 0.51 -23.30 -8.15
CA GLU A 217 0.12 -22.11 -8.90
C GLU A 217 -1.17 -22.38 -9.67
N THR A 218 -2.11 -21.43 -9.62
CA THR A 218 -3.39 -21.52 -10.31
C THR A 218 -3.64 -20.30 -11.19
N SER A 219 -4.33 -20.53 -12.31
CA SER A 219 -4.84 -19.47 -13.19
C SER A 219 -6.36 -19.48 -13.13
N ASP A 220 -6.95 -18.31 -12.82
CA ASP A 220 -8.40 -18.16 -12.78
C ASP A 220 -8.93 -17.54 -14.07
N SER A 221 -9.49 -18.37 -14.95
CA SER A 221 -10.08 -17.94 -16.21
C SER A 221 -11.32 -17.05 -16.06
N ALA A 222 -11.94 -17.01 -14.88
CA ALA A 222 -13.09 -16.17 -14.58
C ALA A 222 -12.68 -14.76 -14.14
N ASN A 223 -11.42 -14.57 -13.73
CA ASN A 223 -10.91 -13.26 -13.35
C ASN A 223 -10.65 -12.41 -14.61
N PRO A 224 -11.35 -11.27 -14.81
CA PRO A 224 -11.13 -10.39 -15.97
C PRO A 224 -9.73 -9.80 -16.00
N ASP A 225 -9.04 -9.68 -14.85
CA ASP A 225 -7.69 -9.13 -14.74
C ASP A 225 -6.60 -10.22 -14.76
N ARG A 226 -6.94 -11.47 -15.10
CA ARG A 226 -6.00 -12.60 -15.16
C ARG A 226 -4.74 -12.27 -15.96
N GLU A 227 -4.90 -11.72 -17.16
CA GLU A 227 -3.77 -11.37 -18.01
C GLU A 227 -2.87 -10.31 -17.35
N GLN A 228 -3.43 -9.33 -16.66
CA GLN A 228 -2.69 -8.32 -15.91
C GLN A 228 -1.79 -8.95 -14.85
N PHE A 229 -2.29 -9.96 -14.13
CA PHE A 229 -1.51 -10.68 -13.12
C PHE A 229 -0.41 -11.54 -13.74
N GLU A 230 -0.71 -12.29 -14.81
CA GLU A 230 0.16 -13.31 -15.37
C GLU A 230 1.19 -12.76 -16.37
N SER A 231 0.87 -11.67 -17.11
CA SER A 231 1.73 -11.12 -18.16
C SER A 231 2.95 -10.34 -17.66
N GLY A 232 2.91 -9.87 -16.41
CA GLY A 232 3.94 -8.99 -15.85
C GLY A 232 3.58 -7.49 -15.90
N THR A 233 2.32 -7.14 -16.14
CA THR A 233 1.84 -5.75 -16.05
C THR A 233 2.04 -5.15 -14.64
N LEU A 234 2.07 -5.99 -13.60
CA LEU A 234 2.36 -5.59 -12.22
C LEU A 234 3.86 -5.47 -11.90
N LEU A 235 4.74 -5.67 -12.86
CA LEU A 235 6.16 -5.38 -12.71
C LEU A 235 6.43 -3.88 -12.78
N PRO A 236 7.44 -3.38 -12.05
CA PRO A 236 7.77 -1.97 -12.04
C PRO A 236 8.26 -1.48 -13.41
N SER A 237 8.04 -0.19 -13.67
CA SER A 237 8.60 0.48 -14.83
C SER A 237 10.14 0.62 -14.70
N PRO A 238 10.86 0.93 -15.79
CA PRO A 238 12.30 1.17 -15.74
C PRO A 238 12.70 2.36 -14.84
N HIS A 239 11.75 3.21 -14.46
CA HIS A 239 11.99 4.39 -13.60
C HIS A 239 11.72 4.11 -12.13
N ALA A 240 11.26 2.91 -11.78
CA ALA A 240 10.98 2.55 -10.40
C ALA A 240 12.25 2.55 -9.53
N THR A 241 12.10 2.99 -8.31
CA THR A 241 13.12 2.77 -7.28
C THR A 241 13.09 1.32 -6.84
N LEU A 242 14.23 0.63 -6.98
CA LEU A 242 14.39 -0.74 -6.49
C LEU A 242 15.13 -0.70 -5.15
N ALA A 243 14.49 -1.20 -4.07
CA ALA A 243 15.06 -1.09 -2.72
C ALA A 243 14.59 -2.20 -1.78
N GLY A 244 15.27 -2.30 -0.65
CA GLY A 244 14.98 -3.28 0.40
C GLY A 244 15.56 -4.66 0.14
N PRO A 245 15.31 -5.62 1.03
CA PRO A 245 15.74 -7.00 0.88
C PRO A 245 14.92 -7.73 -0.18
N SER A 246 15.48 -8.77 -0.78
CA SER A 246 14.72 -9.77 -1.51
C SER A 246 13.74 -10.50 -0.58
N PHE A 247 12.72 -11.15 -1.13
CA PHE A 247 11.77 -11.91 -0.32
C PHE A 247 12.45 -13.01 0.50
N ALA A 248 13.41 -13.72 -0.10
CA ALA A 248 14.16 -14.77 0.58
C ALA A 248 14.99 -14.24 1.78
N GLU A 249 15.68 -13.10 1.61
CA GLU A 249 16.42 -12.45 2.70
C GLU A 249 15.48 -11.97 3.80
N TRP A 250 14.33 -11.41 3.43
CA TRP A 250 13.33 -10.93 4.38
C TRP A 250 12.72 -12.05 5.22
N VAL A 251 12.36 -13.19 4.60
CA VAL A 251 11.84 -14.36 5.33
C VAL A 251 12.90 -14.95 6.25
N ALA A 252 14.14 -15.05 5.78
CA ALA A 252 15.24 -15.58 6.60
C ALA A 252 15.55 -14.70 7.82
N ALA A 253 15.34 -13.40 7.73
CA ALA A 253 15.56 -12.47 8.86
C ALA A 253 14.39 -12.46 9.86
N ALA A 254 13.22 -12.99 9.52
CA ALA A 254 12.03 -13.03 10.37
C ALA A 254 11.93 -14.30 11.24
N LEU A 255 12.82 -15.28 11.04
CA LEU A 255 12.91 -16.54 11.79
C LEU A 255 14.06 -16.49 12.80
#